data_1c03b39ce284ad637edf2d9a5858dce8
#
_entry.id   1c03b39ce284ad637edf2d9a5858dce8
#
_cell.length_a   1.000
_cell.length_b   1.000
_cell.length_c   1.000
_cell.angle_alpha   90.00
_cell.angle_beta   90.00
_cell.angle_gamma   90.00
#
_symmetry.space_group_name_H-M   'P 1'
#
loop_
_entity.id
_entity.type
_entity.pdbx_description
1 polymer ?
#
loop_
_entity_poly.entity_id
_entity_poly.type
_entity_poly.pdbx_seq_one_letter_code
_entity_poly.pdbx_strand_id
1 'polypeptide(L)'
;MKNRIYNVIQTCFLMFSVCLGSCMSDTINLDPDKVQEEELEKDNLWGGYLTTMQRRVVPEDVNLFQRSEDLFGNMYSGYFAATQNWGGGANGTTYAISDEWKDSPFKSTFVEFLSSWNILRQKVDSTSVLFAVGEVVKVEAVHKATDMYGPLPYLKFGLTNPVPYDSQEEIY
;
A
#
# COMPACT_ATOMS: atom_id res chain seq x y z
N MET A 1 -20.10 -13.54 61.26
CA MET A 1 -19.45 -14.16 60.09
C MET A 1 -19.89 -13.52 58.78
N LYS A 2 -21.17 -13.31 58.55
CA LYS A 2 -21.72 -12.75 57.26
C LYS A 2 -21.12 -11.39 56.86
N ASN A 3 -20.98 -10.45 57.80
CA ASN A 3 -20.45 -9.10 57.48
C ASN A 3 -18.95 -9.10 57.15
N ARG A 4 -18.16 -10.03 57.69
CA ARG A 4 -16.74 -10.17 57.36
C ARG A 4 -16.55 -10.67 55.92
N ILE A 5 -17.38 -11.60 55.46
CA ILE A 5 -17.34 -12.13 54.12
C ILE A 5 -17.74 -11.05 53.12
N TYR A 6 -18.76 -10.25 53.41
CA TYR A 6 -19.20 -9.13 52.59
C TYR A 6 -18.10 -8.08 52.40
N ASN A 7 -17.43 -7.70 53.45
CA ASN A 7 -16.33 -6.73 53.41
C ASN A 7 -15.14 -7.25 52.59
N VAL A 8 -14.80 -8.54 52.68
CA VAL A 8 -13.72 -9.15 51.88
C VAL A 8 -14.08 -9.17 50.38
N ILE A 9 -15.32 -9.55 50.07
CA ILE A 9 -15.79 -9.54 48.64
C ILE A 9 -15.77 -8.12 48.06
N GLN A 10 -16.22 -7.14 48.83
CA GLN A 10 -16.26 -5.74 48.40
C GLN A 10 -14.84 -5.17 48.21
N THR A 11 -13.89 -5.54 49.08
CA THR A 11 -12.48 -5.12 48.95
C THR A 11 -11.81 -5.79 47.73
N CYS A 12 -12.07 -7.08 47.48
CA CYS A 12 -11.57 -7.78 46.32
C CYS A 12 -12.16 -7.20 45.01
N PHE A 13 -13.44 -6.84 45.00
CA PHE A 13 -14.08 -6.21 43.83
C PHE A 13 -13.52 -4.82 43.55
N LEU A 14 -13.24 -4.02 44.59
CA LEU A 14 -12.59 -2.71 44.43
C LEU A 14 -11.15 -2.84 43.91
N MET A 15 -10.37 -3.79 44.41
CA MET A 15 -9.01 -4.06 43.93
C MET A 15 -9.02 -4.53 42.47
N PHE A 16 -9.97 -5.39 42.09
CA PHE A 16 -10.11 -5.87 40.72
C PHE A 16 -10.48 -4.74 39.74
N SER A 17 -11.34 -3.79 40.16
CA SER A 17 -11.72 -2.64 39.37
C SER A 17 -10.56 -1.66 39.10
N VAL A 18 -9.63 -1.52 40.07
CA VAL A 18 -8.43 -0.68 39.94
C VAL A 18 -7.42 -1.30 38.96
N CYS A 19 -7.31 -2.63 38.93
CA CYS A 19 -6.42 -3.33 38.02
C CYS A 19 -6.87 -3.26 36.54
N LEU A 20 -8.17 -3.10 36.27
CA LEU A 20 -8.69 -2.99 34.93
C LEU A 20 -8.48 -1.60 34.27
N GLY A 21 -8.22 -0.57 35.08
CA GLY A 21 -7.97 0.79 34.57
C GLY A 21 -6.51 1.09 34.20
N SER A 22 -5.59 0.17 34.49
CA SER A 22 -4.14 0.42 34.39
C SER A 22 -3.53 0.20 33.00
N CYS A 23 -4.29 -0.31 32.03
CA CYS A 23 -3.73 -0.69 30.71
C CYS A 23 -4.15 0.19 29.53
N MET A 24 -4.73 1.37 29.79
CA MET A 24 -5.19 2.28 28.75
C MET A 24 -4.43 3.61 28.79
N SER A 25 -3.11 3.56 28.75
CA SER A 25 -2.33 4.77 28.45
C SER A 25 -2.01 4.75 26.96
N ASP A 26 -2.46 5.75 26.23
CA ASP A 26 -2.21 5.89 24.78
C ASP A 26 -0.71 5.86 24.45
N THR A 27 0.14 6.24 25.42
CA THR A 27 1.60 6.20 25.28
C THR A 27 2.21 4.79 25.25
N ILE A 28 1.51 3.75 25.75
CA ILE A 28 2.00 2.36 25.74
C ILE A 28 1.79 1.72 24.34
N ASN A 29 0.82 2.22 23.60
CA ASN A 29 0.49 1.71 22.26
C ASN A 29 1.23 2.44 21.13
N LEU A 30 2.07 3.42 21.46
CA LEU A 30 2.89 4.09 20.46
C LEU A 30 4.09 3.21 20.11
N ASP A 31 4.23 2.87 18.85
CA ASP A 31 5.42 2.19 18.34
C ASP A 31 6.56 3.22 18.29
N PRO A 32 7.63 3.06 19.10
CA PRO A 32 8.72 4.05 19.16
C PRO A 32 9.53 4.14 17.87
N ASP A 33 9.43 3.13 17.01
CA ASP A 33 10.14 3.07 15.73
C ASP A 33 9.33 3.65 14.56
N LYS A 34 8.08 4.06 14.83
CA LYS A 34 7.23 4.71 13.83
C LYS A 34 7.11 6.20 14.07
N VAL A 35 7.29 6.96 13.02
CA VAL A 35 6.99 8.40 13.00
C VAL A 35 5.51 8.62 13.26
N GLN A 36 5.19 9.42 14.28
CA GLN A 36 3.80 9.71 14.65
C GLN A 36 3.18 10.72 13.68
N GLU A 37 1.86 10.69 13.53
CA GLU A 37 1.13 11.58 12.62
C GLU A 37 1.39 13.06 12.93
N GLU A 38 1.45 13.44 14.22
CA GLU A 38 1.73 14.80 14.66
C GLU A 38 3.14 15.28 14.26
N GLU A 39 4.11 14.37 14.20
CA GLU A 39 5.47 14.69 13.73
C GLU A 39 5.48 14.88 12.21
N LEU A 40 4.73 14.07 11.47
CA LEU A 40 4.56 14.22 10.02
C LEU A 40 3.95 15.58 9.67
N GLU A 41 2.93 16.01 10.40
CA GLU A 41 2.30 17.31 10.22
C GLU A 41 3.22 18.46 10.57
N LYS A 42 3.88 18.37 11.73
CA LYS A 42 4.77 19.43 12.25
C LYS A 42 5.95 19.70 11.32
N ASP A 43 6.56 18.66 10.79
CA ASP A 43 7.78 18.77 9.98
C ASP A 43 7.48 18.71 8.48
N ASN A 44 6.19 18.71 8.10
CA ASN A 44 5.75 18.61 6.70
C ASN A 44 6.30 17.37 5.97
N LEU A 45 6.41 16.25 6.69
CA LEU A 45 7.03 15.00 6.21
C LEU A 45 6.15 14.18 5.27
N TRP A 46 4.93 14.64 4.97
CA TRP A 46 4.03 13.97 4.02
C TRP A 46 4.69 13.73 2.65
N GLY A 47 5.73 14.51 2.32
CA GLY A 47 6.56 14.29 1.14
C GLY A 47 7.23 12.91 1.08
N GLY A 48 7.40 12.22 2.21
CA GLY A 48 7.90 10.84 2.26
C GLY A 48 7.01 9.85 1.51
N TYR A 49 5.68 10.06 1.53
CA TYR A 49 4.75 9.25 0.72
C TYR A 49 4.95 9.47 -0.78
N LEU A 50 5.20 10.73 -1.20
CA LEU A 50 5.53 11.00 -2.60
C LEU A 50 6.83 10.31 -3.02
N THR A 51 7.86 10.33 -2.19
CA THR A 51 9.11 9.60 -2.46
C THR A 51 8.86 8.10 -2.62
N THR A 52 8.03 7.50 -1.76
CA THR A 52 7.62 6.10 -1.89
C THR A 52 6.92 5.85 -3.22
N MET A 53 5.99 6.71 -3.61
CA MET A 53 5.29 6.63 -4.91
C MET A 53 6.27 6.67 -6.08
N GLN A 54 7.21 7.63 -6.09
CA GLN A 54 8.22 7.78 -7.15
C GLN A 54 9.10 6.53 -7.30
N ARG A 55 9.53 5.93 -6.19
CA ARG A 55 10.34 4.70 -6.17
C ARG A 55 9.57 3.47 -6.68
N ARG A 56 8.25 3.51 -6.71
CA ARG A 56 7.41 2.43 -7.27
C ARG A 56 7.15 2.60 -8.75
N VAL A 57 7.12 3.83 -9.25
CA VAL A 57 6.95 4.14 -10.68
C VAL A 57 8.25 3.93 -11.45
N VAL A 58 9.37 4.35 -10.86
CA VAL A 58 10.72 4.11 -11.38
C VAL A 58 11.47 3.25 -10.36
N PRO A 59 11.28 1.92 -10.41
CA PRO A 59 11.80 1.05 -9.37
C PRO A 59 13.32 1.01 -9.37
N GLU A 60 13.90 1.23 -8.19
CA GLU A 60 15.32 0.98 -7.92
C GLU A 60 15.60 -0.51 -7.71
N ASP A 61 14.59 -1.27 -7.33
CA ASP A 61 14.67 -2.71 -7.13
C ASP A 61 14.70 -3.43 -8.47
N VAL A 62 15.80 -4.15 -8.72
CA VAL A 62 16.03 -4.90 -9.98
C VAL A 62 14.91 -5.92 -10.24
N ASN A 63 14.39 -6.59 -9.21
CA ASN A 63 13.34 -7.59 -9.39
C ASN A 63 12.01 -6.95 -9.80
N LEU A 64 11.66 -5.80 -9.22
CA LEU A 64 10.45 -5.11 -9.59
C LEU A 64 10.54 -4.57 -11.03
N PHE A 65 11.66 -3.93 -11.37
CA PHE A 65 11.91 -3.46 -12.73
C PHE A 65 11.89 -4.63 -13.75
N GLN A 66 12.60 -5.71 -13.45
CA GLN A 66 12.63 -6.88 -14.30
C GLN A 66 11.24 -7.47 -14.55
N ARG A 67 10.40 -7.56 -13.52
CA ARG A 67 9.06 -8.16 -13.62
C ARG A 67 8.06 -7.28 -14.37
N SER A 68 8.19 -5.96 -14.29
CA SER A 68 7.31 -5.04 -15.02
C SER A 68 7.78 -4.78 -16.45
N GLU A 69 9.06 -4.55 -16.66
CA GLU A 69 9.59 -4.11 -17.95
C GLU A 69 10.17 -5.28 -18.77
N ASP A 70 11.16 -6.01 -18.23
CA ASP A 70 11.93 -6.96 -19.02
C ASP A 70 11.15 -8.25 -19.32
N LEU A 71 10.58 -8.86 -18.29
CA LEU A 71 9.91 -10.16 -18.39
C LEU A 71 8.47 -10.05 -18.89
N PHE A 72 7.89 -8.87 -18.85
CA PHE A 72 6.53 -8.60 -19.27
C PHE A 72 6.51 -7.69 -20.51
N GLY A 73 6.68 -6.39 -20.34
CA GLY A 73 6.51 -5.40 -21.39
C GLY A 73 7.41 -5.64 -22.61
N ASN A 74 8.71 -5.80 -22.39
CA ASN A 74 9.68 -5.96 -23.46
C ASN A 74 9.57 -7.30 -24.20
N MET A 75 9.17 -8.37 -23.50
CA MET A 75 8.94 -9.66 -24.17
C MET A 75 7.62 -9.70 -24.93
N TYR A 76 6.56 -9.14 -24.36
CA TYR A 76 5.24 -9.13 -25.01
C TYR A 76 5.21 -8.23 -26.25
N SER A 77 5.94 -7.13 -26.22
CA SER A 77 6.10 -6.24 -27.38
C SER A 77 7.09 -6.75 -28.43
N GLY A 78 7.81 -7.85 -28.14
CA GLY A 78 8.79 -8.44 -29.05
C GLY A 78 10.14 -7.73 -29.11
N TYR A 79 10.42 -6.81 -28.19
CA TYR A 79 11.76 -6.21 -28.07
C TYR A 79 12.79 -7.18 -27.52
N PHE A 80 12.39 -8.07 -26.62
CA PHE A 80 13.24 -9.12 -26.08
C PHE A 80 12.67 -10.50 -26.37
N ALA A 81 13.56 -11.48 -26.44
CA ALA A 81 13.20 -12.88 -26.57
C ALA A 81 14.04 -13.74 -25.63
N ALA A 82 13.42 -14.73 -25.01
CA ALA A 82 14.15 -15.71 -24.22
C ALA A 82 14.94 -16.64 -25.14
N THR A 83 16.25 -16.74 -24.92
CA THR A 83 17.12 -17.63 -25.69
C THR A 83 17.01 -19.09 -25.27
N GLN A 84 16.47 -19.33 -24.07
CA GLN A 84 16.21 -20.67 -23.53
C GLN A 84 15.06 -20.61 -22.50
N ASN A 85 14.41 -21.74 -22.28
CA ASN A 85 13.41 -21.83 -21.23
C ASN A 85 14.08 -21.82 -19.85
N TRP A 86 13.65 -20.94 -18.98
CA TRP A 86 14.08 -20.82 -17.59
C TRP A 86 12.88 -20.47 -16.71
N GLY A 87 13.05 -20.53 -15.38
CA GLY A 87 11.96 -20.18 -14.47
C GLY A 87 10.78 -21.16 -14.48
N GLY A 88 11.02 -22.46 -14.58
CA GLY A 88 9.95 -23.46 -14.51
C GLY A 88 9.02 -23.51 -15.73
N GLY A 89 9.49 -23.03 -16.90
CA GLY A 89 8.70 -22.96 -18.14
C GLY A 89 8.05 -21.60 -18.37
N ALA A 90 8.24 -20.64 -17.47
CA ALA A 90 7.80 -19.28 -17.70
C ALA A 90 8.61 -18.63 -18.84
N ASN A 91 7.93 -18.06 -19.83
CA ASN A 91 8.54 -17.43 -20.99
C ASN A 91 7.59 -16.36 -21.56
N GLY A 92 7.95 -15.10 -21.38
CA GLY A 92 7.18 -13.96 -21.91
C GLY A 92 7.04 -13.97 -23.43
N THR A 93 8.01 -14.53 -24.17
CA THR A 93 7.96 -14.66 -25.64
C THR A 93 6.79 -15.55 -26.10
N THR A 94 6.35 -16.47 -25.27
CA THR A 94 5.20 -17.36 -25.54
C THR A 94 3.96 -16.97 -24.72
N TYR A 95 3.96 -15.80 -24.10
CA TYR A 95 2.90 -15.30 -23.22
C TYR A 95 2.65 -16.18 -21.98
N ALA A 96 3.62 -17.00 -21.60
CA ALA A 96 3.57 -17.89 -20.43
C ALA A 96 4.43 -17.31 -19.31
N ILE A 97 3.85 -16.53 -18.43
CA ILE A 97 4.52 -15.99 -17.24
C ILE A 97 4.01 -16.63 -15.96
N SER A 98 4.86 -16.68 -14.92
CA SER A 98 4.47 -17.22 -13.63
C SER A 98 3.52 -16.29 -12.88
N ASP A 99 2.72 -16.85 -11.97
CA ASP A 99 1.82 -16.06 -11.13
C ASP A 99 2.59 -15.04 -10.28
N GLU A 100 3.75 -15.41 -9.76
CA GLU A 100 4.59 -14.49 -9.01
C GLU A 100 5.02 -13.26 -9.83
N TRP A 101 5.34 -13.46 -11.11
CA TRP A 101 5.74 -12.35 -11.99
C TRP A 101 4.56 -11.44 -12.31
N LYS A 102 3.35 -12.00 -12.46
CA LYS A 102 2.12 -11.22 -12.64
C LYS A 102 1.72 -10.45 -11.39
N ASP A 103 1.85 -11.09 -10.22
CA ASP A 103 1.39 -10.50 -8.95
C ASP A 103 2.28 -9.35 -8.46
N SER A 104 3.58 -9.42 -8.72
CA SER A 104 4.53 -8.45 -8.18
C SER A 104 4.25 -7.00 -8.62
N PRO A 105 4.08 -6.67 -9.92
CA PRO A 105 3.73 -5.32 -10.34
C PRO A 105 2.35 -4.88 -9.85
N PHE A 106 1.38 -5.81 -9.77
CA PHE A 106 0.05 -5.50 -9.23
C PHE A 106 0.12 -5.09 -7.75
N LYS A 107 0.83 -5.85 -6.92
CA LYS A 107 1.05 -5.50 -5.51
C LYS A 107 1.78 -4.17 -5.35
N SER A 108 2.80 -3.92 -6.15
CA SER A 108 3.50 -2.64 -6.13
C SER A 108 2.58 -1.47 -6.43
N THR A 109 1.69 -1.59 -7.40
CA THR A 109 0.74 -0.53 -7.76
C THR A 109 -0.34 -0.36 -6.69
N PHE A 110 -1.01 -1.43 -6.27
CA PHE A 110 -2.21 -1.30 -5.42
C PHE A 110 -1.92 -1.30 -3.93
N VAL A 111 -0.95 -2.10 -3.46
CA VAL A 111 -0.65 -2.19 -2.03
C VAL A 111 0.31 -1.09 -1.59
N GLU A 112 1.27 -0.73 -2.42
CA GLU A 112 2.33 0.18 -2.02
C GLU A 112 2.13 1.60 -2.59
N PHE A 113 1.91 1.72 -3.88
CA PHE A 113 1.74 3.01 -4.54
C PHE A 113 0.38 3.66 -4.21
N LEU A 114 -0.73 3.04 -4.58
CA LEU A 114 -2.06 3.63 -4.39
C LEU A 114 -2.44 3.78 -2.91
N SER A 115 -1.93 2.93 -2.02
CA SER A 115 -2.11 3.14 -0.58
C SER A 115 -1.36 4.39 -0.10
N SER A 116 -0.13 4.60 -0.55
CA SER A 116 0.63 5.82 -0.25
C SER A 116 -0.05 7.06 -0.81
N TRP A 117 -0.55 6.99 -2.05
CA TRP A 117 -1.36 8.06 -2.63
C TRP A 117 -2.63 8.34 -1.84
N ASN A 118 -3.34 7.30 -1.41
CA ASN A 118 -4.58 7.46 -0.65
C ASN A 118 -4.36 8.17 0.70
N ILE A 119 -3.23 7.92 1.36
CA ILE A 119 -2.84 8.65 2.57
C ILE A 119 -2.48 10.10 2.22
N LEU A 120 -1.61 10.31 1.26
CA LEU A 120 -1.15 11.63 0.85
C LEU A 120 -2.31 12.56 0.50
N ARG A 121 -3.25 12.12 -0.35
CA ARG A 121 -4.40 12.93 -0.78
C ARG A 121 -5.37 13.33 0.33
N GLN A 122 -5.40 12.58 1.44
CA GLN A 122 -6.24 12.88 2.59
C GLN A 122 -5.60 13.89 3.55
N LYS A 123 -4.27 14.01 3.52
CA LYS A 123 -3.49 14.80 4.46
C LYS A 123 -2.95 16.09 3.87
N VAL A 124 -2.87 16.18 2.56
CA VAL A 124 -2.27 17.32 1.85
C VAL A 124 -3.35 18.13 1.15
N ASP A 125 -3.23 19.45 1.20
CA ASP A 125 -4.12 20.36 0.48
C ASP A 125 -4.10 20.07 -1.02
N SER A 126 -5.29 19.91 -1.62
CA SER A 126 -5.45 19.60 -3.05
C SER A 126 -4.94 20.71 -3.97
N THR A 127 -4.69 21.92 -3.45
CA THR A 127 -4.10 23.05 -4.20
C THR A 127 -2.58 23.10 -4.10
N SER A 128 -1.97 22.22 -3.29
CA SER A 128 -0.53 22.22 -3.06
C SER A 128 0.24 21.59 -4.25
N VAL A 129 1.49 22.03 -4.40
CA VAL A 129 2.42 21.45 -5.37
C VAL A 129 2.64 19.96 -5.10
N LEU A 130 2.69 19.57 -3.83
CA LEU A 130 2.88 18.17 -3.43
C LEU A 130 1.73 17.27 -3.93
N PHE A 131 0.50 17.76 -3.81
CA PHE A 131 -0.69 17.07 -4.34
C PHE A 131 -0.62 16.96 -5.87
N ALA A 132 -0.32 18.06 -6.56
CA ALA A 132 -0.25 18.09 -8.03
C ALA A 132 0.83 17.13 -8.57
N VAL A 133 2.00 17.09 -7.96
CA VAL A 133 3.07 16.14 -8.34
C VAL A 133 2.63 14.70 -8.05
N GLY A 134 1.95 14.46 -6.94
CA GLY A 134 1.37 13.14 -6.62
C GLY A 134 0.39 12.66 -7.69
N GLU A 135 -0.49 13.54 -8.20
CA GLU A 135 -1.41 13.22 -9.30
C GLU A 135 -0.67 12.84 -10.58
N VAL A 136 0.38 13.58 -10.95
CA VAL A 136 1.19 13.25 -12.15
C VAL A 136 1.86 11.88 -12.01
N VAL A 137 2.47 11.60 -10.87
CA VAL A 137 3.11 10.30 -10.61
C VAL A 137 2.08 9.17 -10.57
N LYS A 138 0.86 9.44 -10.09
CA LYS A 138 -0.25 8.48 -10.10
C LYS A 138 -0.67 8.11 -11.53
N VAL A 139 -0.77 9.08 -12.43
CA VAL A 139 -1.09 8.83 -13.84
C VAL A 139 -0.11 7.82 -14.43
N GLU A 140 1.19 8.01 -14.21
CA GLU A 140 2.22 7.09 -14.72
C GLU A 140 2.07 5.66 -14.16
N ALA A 141 1.82 5.53 -12.85
CA ALA A 141 1.66 4.22 -12.22
C ALA A 141 0.43 3.46 -12.74
N VAL A 142 -0.70 4.16 -12.85
CA VAL A 142 -1.97 3.55 -13.25
C VAL A 142 -2.00 3.27 -14.75
N HIS A 143 -1.40 4.13 -15.56
CA HIS A 143 -1.19 3.91 -16.98
C HIS A 143 -0.44 2.60 -17.25
N LYS A 144 0.72 2.41 -16.62
CA LYS A 144 1.48 1.15 -16.72
C LYS A 144 0.65 -0.07 -16.26
N ALA A 145 -0.06 0.07 -15.16
CA ALA A 145 -0.85 -1.03 -14.62
C ALA A 145 -2.03 -1.41 -15.53
N THR A 146 -2.75 -0.43 -16.11
CA THR A 146 -3.86 -0.74 -17.02
C THR A 146 -3.39 -1.31 -18.34
N ASP A 147 -2.19 -0.95 -18.81
CA ASP A 147 -1.57 -1.56 -19.99
C ASP A 147 -1.21 -3.04 -19.76
N MET A 148 -0.81 -3.39 -18.55
CA MET A 148 -0.47 -4.77 -18.18
C MET A 148 -1.70 -5.64 -17.92
N TYR A 149 -2.73 -5.10 -17.27
CA TYR A 149 -3.84 -5.90 -16.70
C TYR A 149 -5.20 -5.59 -17.33
N GLY A 150 -5.33 -4.51 -18.11
CA GLY A 150 -6.62 -4.04 -18.61
C GLY A 150 -7.45 -3.36 -17.52
N PRO A 151 -8.71 -3.78 -17.27
CA PRO A 151 -9.56 -3.19 -16.23
C PRO A 151 -8.95 -3.28 -14.83
N LEU A 152 -9.05 -2.19 -14.05
CA LEU A 152 -8.46 -2.08 -12.71
C LEU A 152 -9.45 -1.48 -11.70
N PRO A 153 -9.32 -1.79 -10.39
CA PRO A 153 -10.08 -1.16 -9.33
C PRO A 153 -9.48 0.23 -8.98
N TYR A 154 -9.76 1.26 -9.77
CA TYR A 154 -9.05 2.54 -9.73
C TYR A 154 -9.88 3.74 -9.28
N LEU A 155 -10.94 4.12 -9.99
CA LEU A 155 -11.65 5.40 -9.77
C LEU A 155 -12.23 5.54 -8.35
N LYS A 156 -12.66 4.42 -7.76
CA LYS A 156 -13.22 4.36 -6.40
C LYS A 156 -12.25 3.80 -5.37
N PHE A 157 -10.96 3.68 -5.71
CA PHE A 157 -9.95 3.19 -4.78
C PHE A 157 -9.88 4.04 -3.51
N GLY A 158 -10.00 3.39 -2.34
CA GLY A 158 -10.03 4.04 -1.03
C GLY A 158 -11.33 4.76 -0.69
N LEU A 159 -12.36 4.71 -1.54
CA LEU A 159 -13.68 5.31 -1.31
C LEU A 159 -14.75 4.27 -1.02
N THR A 160 -14.66 3.09 -1.59
CA THR A 160 -15.62 1.99 -1.44
C THR A 160 -14.92 0.67 -1.11
N ASN A 161 -15.68 -0.26 -0.52
CA ASN A 161 -15.22 -1.62 -0.30
C ASN A 161 -16.41 -2.59 -0.51
N PRO A 162 -16.40 -3.50 -1.49
CA PRO A 162 -15.31 -3.70 -2.47
C PRO A 162 -15.19 -2.54 -3.48
N VAL A 163 -14.00 -2.40 -4.07
CA VAL A 163 -13.76 -1.45 -5.16
C VAL A 163 -14.15 -2.13 -6.47
N PRO A 164 -15.07 -1.55 -7.28
CA PRO A 164 -15.38 -2.09 -8.59
C PRO A 164 -14.20 -1.93 -9.55
N TYR A 165 -14.14 -2.76 -10.58
CA TYR A 165 -13.21 -2.60 -11.68
C TYR A 165 -13.76 -1.60 -12.68
N ASP A 166 -12.93 -0.65 -13.05
CA ASP A 166 -13.18 0.31 -14.10
C ASP A 166 -12.58 -0.23 -15.42
N SER A 167 -13.22 0.04 -16.54
CA SER A 167 -12.69 -0.35 -17.85
C SER A 167 -11.42 0.44 -18.17
N GLN A 168 -10.58 -0.10 -19.07
CA GLN A 168 -9.39 0.61 -19.52
C GLN A 168 -9.72 1.97 -20.15
N GLU A 169 -10.84 2.06 -20.88
CA GLU A 169 -11.35 3.31 -21.46
C GLU A 169 -11.69 4.37 -20.40
N GLU A 170 -12.27 3.95 -19.27
CA GLU A 170 -12.58 4.87 -18.16
C GLU A 170 -11.34 5.31 -17.39
N ILE A 171 -10.29 4.50 -17.39
CA ILE A 171 -9.02 4.80 -16.69
C ILE A 171 -8.21 5.83 -17.49
N TYR A 172 -8.21 5.75 -18.82
CA TYR A 172 -7.56 6.70 -19.73
C TYR A 172 -8.33 8.01 -19.86
#